data_7e7c24d7a73a3505977b3276e8c44741
#
_entry.id   7e7c24d7a73a3505977b3276e8c44741
#
_cell.length_a   1.000
_cell.length_b   1.000
_cell.length_c   1.000
_cell.angle_alpha   90.00
_cell.angle_beta   90.00
_cell.angle_gamma   90.00
#
_symmetry.space_group_name_H-M   'P 1'
#
loop_
_entity.id
_entity.type
_entity.pdbx_description
1 polymer ?
#
loop_
_entity_poly.entity_id
_entity_poly.type
_entity_poly.pdbx_seq_one_letter_code
_entity_poly.pdbx_strand_id
1 'polypeptide(L)'
;MSGIPGNPSRFSSARSFSPPVGRHLEPLDRIGGYYIDFGEKAQTPRWPPPWLKSRREQLHVSTAQWGLGAYEKFLDGGDEEWLAAARAAGEHLLELQTAGGPLDGGWAHLHPMPHTFRLDPPWLSAMAQGEGASLLVRLHLAGGEERFAEAARRALGPMRVPVAASGVLAELEGGPFLEEYPTQPGSYVLNGALFAIWGLRDVAVGLRESSAGAEFERLADSLAGSIHRYDLGFWSRYDLYPHRVANVASGAYHLLHTNQLKAMQIVAPRPQFGAAVAAYERYADSRPATARALAQKVLFRLLVPRNRLAKGAASR
;
A
#
# COMPACT_ATOMS: atom_id res chain seq x y z
N MET A 1 -25.50 -24.00 -35.83
CA MET A 1 -24.21 -24.38 -35.20
C MET A 1 -23.28 -23.20 -35.29
N SER A 2 -23.27 -22.37 -34.26
CA SER A 2 -22.44 -21.16 -34.19
C SER A 2 -21.43 -21.35 -33.06
N GLY A 3 -20.15 -21.52 -33.45
CA GLY A 3 -19.04 -21.70 -32.56
C GLY A 3 -18.72 -20.38 -31.84
N ILE A 4 -18.58 -20.45 -30.51
CA ILE A 4 -18.11 -19.35 -29.65
C ILE A 4 -16.58 -19.32 -29.78
N PRO A 5 -15.94 -18.22 -30.20
CA PRO A 5 -14.48 -18.14 -30.21
C PRO A 5 -13.98 -17.96 -28.77
N GLY A 6 -13.18 -18.94 -28.31
CA GLY A 6 -12.43 -18.86 -27.07
C GLY A 6 -11.44 -17.71 -27.13
N ASN A 7 -11.46 -16.83 -26.14
CA ASN A 7 -10.57 -15.69 -26.02
C ASN A 7 -9.26 -16.12 -25.32
N PRO A 8 -8.09 -16.19 -26.03
CA PRO A 8 -6.83 -16.64 -25.46
C PRO A 8 -6.01 -15.52 -24.75
N SER A 9 -6.61 -14.34 -24.49
CA SER A 9 -5.83 -13.16 -24.07
C SER A 9 -5.81 -12.87 -22.57
N ARG A 10 -6.28 -13.76 -21.68
CA ARG A 10 -6.31 -13.49 -20.23
C ARG A 10 -4.96 -13.61 -19.50
N PHE A 11 -3.90 -14.11 -20.15
CA PHE A 11 -2.58 -14.27 -19.50
C PHE A 11 -1.55 -13.20 -19.88
N SER A 12 -1.80 -12.38 -20.88
CA SER A 12 -0.92 -11.27 -21.27
C SER A 12 -1.13 -10.00 -20.43
N SER A 13 -2.21 -9.93 -19.65
CA SER A 13 -2.61 -8.72 -18.92
C SER A 13 -1.96 -8.56 -17.54
N ALA A 14 -1.13 -9.50 -17.07
CA ALA A 14 -0.48 -9.40 -15.76
C ALA A 14 0.52 -8.23 -15.66
N ARG A 15 1.11 -7.80 -16.78
CA ARG A 15 1.99 -6.62 -16.82
C ARG A 15 1.23 -5.29 -16.74
N SER A 16 -0.05 -5.26 -17.11
CA SER A 16 -0.86 -4.04 -17.14
C SER A 16 -1.49 -3.63 -15.80
N PHE A 17 -1.34 -4.44 -14.73
CA PHE A 17 -1.98 -4.19 -13.44
C PHE A 17 -1.03 -3.74 -12.32
N SER A 18 0.28 -3.68 -12.57
CA SER A 18 1.22 -3.14 -11.59
C SER A 18 1.57 -1.71 -11.96
N PRO A 19 1.15 -0.73 -11.15
CA PRO A 19 1.45 0.67 -11.42
C PRO A 19 2.97 0.90 -11.38
N PRO A 20 3.51 1.73 -12.30
CA PRO A 20 4.95 2.05 -12.34
C PRO A 20 5.35 2.96 -11.17
N VAL A 21 6.65 3.23 -11.06
CA VAL A 21 7.17 4.32 -10.21
C VAL A 21 6.52 5.63 -10.63
N GLY A 22 6.19 6.46 -9.65
CA GLY A 22 5.54 7.76 -9.87
C GLY A 22 6.35 8.65 -10.81
N ARG A 23 5.69 9.22 -11.81
CA ARG A 23 6.34 10.08 -12.82
C ARG A 23 6.84 11.39 -12.25
N HIS A 24 6.17 11.90 -11.24
CA HIS A 24 6.50 13.16 -10.55
C HIS A 24 7.13 12.91 -9.17
N LEU A 25 7.70 11.70 -8.96
CA LEU A 25 8.42 11.41 -7.72
C LEU A 25 9.67 12.27 -7.63
N GLU A 26 9.75 13.07 -6.56
CA GLU A 26 10.90 13.91 -6.26
C GLU A 26 11.85 13.21 -5.27
N PRO A 27 13.16 13.31 -5.49
CA PRO A 27 14.15 12.75 -4.58
C PRO A 27 14.32 13.60 -3.31
N LEU A 28 14.89 12.98 -2.27
CA LEU A 28 15.42 13.58 -1.03
C LEU A 28 14.44 14.49 -0.26
N ASP A 29 14.49 15.80 -0.44
CA ASP A 29 13.91 16.83 0.43
C ASP A 29 12.66 17.52 -0.14
N ARG A 30 12.07 16.95 -1.18
CA ARG A 30 10.88 17.50 -1.83
C ARG A 30 9.74 16.47 -1.90
N ILE A 31 8.53 17.01 -1.92
CA ILE A 31 7.29 16.27 -2.18
C ILE A 31 6.72 16.76 -3.51
N GLY A 32 6.71 15.86 -4.49
CA GLY A 32 6.02 16.00 -5.76
C GLY A 32 4.87 15.02 -5.88
N GLY A 33 4.85 14.23 -6.95
CA GLY A 33 3.92 13.10 -7.11
C GLY A 33 4.16 11.98 -6.10
N TYR A 34 3.31 10.96 -6.19
CA TYR A 34 3.43 9.84 -5.28
C TYR A 34 4.49 8.83 -5.75
N TYR A 35 4.93 7.95 -4.90
CA TYR A 35 6.00 6.95 -5.15
C TYR A 35 5.64 5.94 -6.24
N ILE A 36 4.36 5.65 -6.34
CA ILE A 36 3.76 4.75 -7.33
C ILE A 36 2.67 5.51 -8.07
N ASP A 37 2.67 5.45 -9.39
CA ASP A 37 1.69 6.15 -10.23
C ASP A 37 0.32 5.47 -10.13
N PHE A 38 -0.62 6.11 -9.47
CA PHE A 38 -2.01 5.68 -9.37
C PHE A 38 -2.94 6.37 -10.37
N GLY A 39 -2.42 7.10 -11.35
CA GLY A 39 -3.23 7.84 -12.33
C GLY A 39 -4.31 7.00 -13.02
N GLU A 40 -4.02 5.71 -13.30
CA GLU A 40 -5.00 4.77 -13.88
C GLU A 40 -6.18 4.43 -12.94
N LYS A 41 -6.09 4.69 -11.62
CA LYS A 41 -7.20 4.50 -10.68
C LYS A 41 -8.20 5.65 -10.73
N ALA A 42 -7.75 6.85 -11.06
CA ALA A 42 -8.57 8.04 -11.23
C ALA A 42 -8.91 8.24 -12.71
N GLN A 43 -10.01 7.63 -13.17
CA GLN A 43 -10.40 7.66 -14.59
C GLN A 43 -11.21 8.92 -14.96
N THR A 44 -11.84 9.57 -13.98
CA THR A 44 -12.61 10.81 -14.16
C THR A 44 -12.41 11.71 -12.95
N PRO A 45 -12.40 13.07 -13.12
CA PRO A 45 -12.25 13.99 -12.00
C PRO A 45 -13.55 14.15 -11.20
N ARG A 46 -14.24 13.05 -10.89
CA ARG A 46 -15.50 13.04 -10.16
C ARG A 46 -15.42 12.17 -8.92
N TRP A 47 -15.61 12.80 -7.78
CA TRP A 47 -15.71 12.12 -6.50
C TRP A 47 -17.18 12.04 -6.05
N PRO A 48 -17.64 10.94 -5.42
CA PRO A 48 -16.96 9.65 -5.35
C PRO A 48 -17.00 8.91 -6.69
N PRO A 49 -16.01 8.05 -6.98
CA PRO A 49 -16.05 7.23 -8.18
C PRO A 49 -17.21 6.21 -8.11
N PRO A 50 -17.80 5.79 -9.25
CA PRO A 50 -18.98 4.93 -9.26
C PRO A 50 -18.85 3.63 -8.46
N TRP A 51 -17.66 3.04 -8.48
CA TRP A 51 -17.39 1.80 -7.74
C TRP A 51 -17.36 2.00 -6.22
N LEU A 52 -17.04 3.21 -5.73
CA LEU A 52 -17.02 3.50 -4.30
C LEU A 52 -18.45 3.58 -3.74
N LYS A 53 -19.40 4.16 -4.50
CA LYS A 53 -20.83 4.28 -4.10
C LYS A 53 -21.51 2.92 -3.89
N SER A 54 -21.09 1.89 -4.60
CA SER A 54 -21.71 0.55 -4.56
C SER A 54 -21.12 -0.35 -3.45
N ARG A 55 -20.05 0.03 -2.78
CA ARG A 55 -19.43 -0.77 -1.71
C ARG A 55 -19.88 -0.30 -0.34
N ARG A 56 -20.57 -1.19 0.39
CA ARG A 56 -20.89 -0.98 1.82
C ARG A 56 -19.64 -0.96 2.70
N GLU A 57 -18.58 -1.63 2.26
CA GLU A 57 -17.30 -1.78 2.95
C GLU A 57 -16.23 -1.03 2.18
N GLN A 58 -15.94 0.20 2.59
CA GLN A 58 -14.89 0.99 1.97
C GLN A 58 -13.53 0.58 2.56
N LEU A 59 -12.59 0.31 1.68
CA LEU A 59 -11.19 0.24 2.05
C LEU A 59 -10.60 1.66 1.96
N HIS A 60 -10.13 2.20 3.08
CA HIS A 60 -9.52 3.53 3.14
C HIS A 60 -8.34 3.67 2.17
N VAL A 61 -7.58 2.58 1.96
CA VAL A 61 -6.55 2.45 0.92
C VAL A 61 -7.10 2.80 -0.47
N SER A 62 -8.31 2.36 -0.81
CA SER A 62 -8.89 2.64 -2.14
C SER A 62 -9.20 4.13 -2.33
N THR A 63 -9.64 4.80 -1.27
CA THR A 63 -9.88 6.26 -1.26
C THR A 63 -8.56 7.02 -1.40
N ALA A 64 -7.55 6.67 -0.59
CA ALA A 64 -6.25 7.32 -0.63
C ALA A 64 -5.57 7.15 -2.01
N GLN A 65 -5.53 5.94 -2.54
CA GLN A 65 -4.92 5.65 -3.85
C GLN A 65 -5.66 6.34 -5.01
N TRP A 66 -6.99 6.45 -4.92
CA TRP A 66 -7.75 7.20 -5.92
C TRP A 66 -7.43 8.70 -5.85
N GLY A 67 -7.39 9.27 -4.64
CA GLY A 67 -7.01 10.67 -4.42
C GLY A 67 -5.60 10.98 -4.88
N LEU A 68 -4.63 10.10 -4.57
CA LEU A 68 -3.25 10.20 -5.06
C LEU A 68 -3.19 10.11 -6.59
N GLY A 69 -3.98 9.24 -7.21
CA GLY A 69 -4.08 9.14 -8.66
C GLY A 69 -4.68 10.39 -9.30
N ALA A 70 -5.69 11.00 -8.67
CA ALA A 70 -6.23 12.29 -9.12
C ALA A 70 -5.19 13.42 -8.99
N TYR A 71 -4.39 13.42 -7.92
CA TYR A 71 -3.31 14.37 -7.74
C TYR A 71 -2.20 14.21 -8.80
N GLU A 72 -1.85 12.97 -9.19
CA GLU A 72 -0.93 12.71 -10.32
C GLU A 72 -1.47 13.30 -11.64
N LYS A 73 -2.77 13.15 -11.91
CA LYS A 73 -3.41 13.75 -13.08
C LYS A 73 -3.36 15.28 -13.06
N PHE A 74 -3.53 15.88 -11.89
CA PHE A 74 -3.33 17.33 -11.71
C PHE A 74 -1.89 17.74 -12.05
N LEU A 75 -0.89 17.00 -11.57
CA LEU A 75 0.51 17.30 -11.87
C LEU A 75 0.87 17.14 -13.36
N ASP A 76 0.17 16.24 -14.08
CA ASP A 76 0.38 16.04 -15.52
C ASP A 76 -0.05 17.25 -16.36
N GLY A 77 -1.21 17.84 -16.06
CA GLY A 77 -1.83 18.84 -16.93
C GLY A 77 -2.15 20.18 -16.26
N GLY A 78 -2.04 20.29 -14.94
CA GLY A 78 -2.44 21.49 -14.20
C GLY A 78 -3.94 21.73 -14.17
N ASP A 79 -4.75 20.69 -14.46
CA ASP A 79 -6.20 20.78 -14.51
C ASP A 79 -6.80 20.80 -13.09
N GLU A 80 -7.38 21.92 -12.70
CA GLU A 80 -7.95 22.18 -11.37
C GLU A 80 -9.11 21.23 -11.01
N GLU A 81 -9.80 20.65 -12.00
CA GLU A 81 -10.84 19.65 -11.72
C GLU A 81 -10.24 18.39 -11.07
N TRP A 82 -9.01 18.01 -11.45
CA TRP A 82 -8.31 16.90 -10.83
C TRP A 82 -7.82 17.21 -9.42
N LEU A 83 -7.36 18.45 -9.16
CA LEU A 83 -7.00 18.88 -7.81
C LEU A 83 -8.26 18.92 -6.91
N ALA A 84 -9.38 19.45 -7.42
CA ALA A 84 -10.65 19.44 -6.69
C ALA A 84 -11.13 18.02 -6.37
N ALA A 85 -10.95 17.08 -7.30
CA ALA A 85 -11.28 15.68 -7.09
C ALA A 85 -10.38 15.02 -6.03
N ALA A 86 -9.06 15.25 -6.07
CA ALA A 86 -8.13 14.78 -5.04
C ALA A 86 -8.48 15.35 -3.67
N ARG A 87 -8.83 16.66 -3.61
CA ARG A 87 -9.30 17.33 -2.40
C ARG A 87 -10.56 16.69 -1.83
N ALA A 88 -11.55 16.37 -2.66
CA ALA A 88 -12.78 15.71 -2.21
C ALA A 88 -12.51 14.33 -1.60
N ALA A 89 -11.53 13.58 -2.12
CA ALA A 89 -11.08 12.33 -1.50
C ALA A 89 -10.38 12.57 -0.15
N GLY A 90 -9.58 13.65 -0.03
CA GLY A 90 -8.96 14.07 1.22
C GLY A 90 -9.98 14.48 2.28
N GLU A 91 -11.01 15.26 1.91
CA GLU A 91 -12.13 15.63 2.81
C GLU A 91 -12.82 14.38 3.35
N HIS A 92 -13.07 13.41 2.49
CA HIS A 92 -13.67 12.15 2.91
C HIS A 92 -12.79 11.39 3.92
N LEU A 93 -11.46 11.43 3.76
CA LEU A 93 -10.55 10.87 4.77
C LEU A 93 -10.61 11.66 6.07
N LEU A 94 -10.73 12.98 6.06
CA LEU A 94 -10.91 13.80 7.27
C LEU A 94 -12.18 13.39 8.03
N GLU A 95 -13.31 13.22 7.33
CA GLU A 95 -14.58 12.80 7.91
C GLU A 95 -14.51 11.42 8.58
N LEU A 96 -13.70 10.51 8.03
CA LEU A 96 -13.57 9.14 8.51
C LEU A 96 -12.46 8.94 9.54
N GLN A 97 -11.59 9.93 9.75
CA GLN A 97 -10.49 9.81 10.70
C GLN A 97 -11.01 9.77 12.14
N THR A 98 -10.68 8.71 12.86
CA THR A 98 -11.11 8.51 14.26
C THR A 98 -10.54 9.62 15.14
N ALA A 99 -11.38 10.20 15.99
CA ALA A 99 -11.00 11.18 16.99
C ALA A 99 -11.12 10.59 18.39
N GLY A 100 -10.01 10.59 19.11
CA GLY A 100 -9.93 10.09 20.48
C GLY A 100 -9.90 8.57 20.63
N GLY A 101 -9.61 8.12 21.85
CA GLY A 101 -9.54 6.71 22.19
C GLY A 101 -8.31 5.98 21.62
N PRO A 102 -8.31 4.63 21.71
CA PRO A 102 -7.16 3.81 21.27
C PRO A 102 -6.85 3.86 19.78
N LEU A 103 -7.80 4.31 18.96
CA LEU A 103 -7.68 4.38 17.51
C LEU A 103 -7.53 5.82 16.99
N ASP A 104 -7.21 6.77 17.88
CA ASP A 104 -7.08 8.19 17.52
C ASP A 104 -6.11 8.39 16.34
N GLY A 105 -6.53 9.22 15.38
CA GLY A 105 -5.79 9.48 14.13
C GLY A 105 -5.90 8.36 13.09
N GLY A 106 -6.53 7.24 13.43
CA GLY A 106 -6.65 6.07 12.56
C GLY A 106 -7.85 6.09 11.63
N TRP A 107 -7.75 5.33 10.54
CA TRP A 107 -8.89 4.94 9.70
C TRP A 107 -9.26 3.50 9.99
N ALA A 108 -10.20 3.32 10.92
CA ALA A 108 -10.61 2.01 11.40
C ALA A 108 -11.47 1.26 10.38
N HIS A 109 -11.09 0.02 10.08
CA HIS A 109 -11.93 -0.91 9.33
C HIS A 109 -12.91 -1.58 10.29
N LEU A 110 -14.22 -1.37 10.06
CA LEU A 110 -15.29 -1.84 10.94
C LEU A 110 -15.88 -3.19 10.51
N HIS A 111 -15.36 -3.77 9.44
CA HIS A 111 -15.81 -5.03 8.89
C HIS A 111 -14.67 -6.04 8.77
N PRO A 112 -14.93 -7.35 8.96
CA PRO A 112 -13.93 -8.38 8.72
C PRO A 112 -13.57 -8.41 7.24
N MET A 113 -12.28 -8.42 6.92
CA MET A 113 -11.83 -8.50 5.55
C MET A 113 -11.70 -9.95 5.08
N PRO A 114 -12.28 -10.34 3.91
CA PRO A 114 -12.09 -11.67 3.34
C PRO A 114 -10.67 -11.80 2.76
N HIS A 115 -9.71 -12.08 3.62
CA HIS A 115 -8.31 -12.24 3.26
C HIS A 115 -7.79 -13.63 3.65
N THR A 116 -6.50 -13.87 3.42
CA THR A 116 -5.78 -15.06 3.90
C THR A 116 -5.67 -15.05 5.43
N PHE A 117 -5.62 -13.85 6.03
CA PHE A 117 -5.57 -13.62 7.47
C PHE A 117 -6.97 -13.42 8.06
N ARG A 118 -7.11 -13.76 9.35
CA ARG A 118 -8.29 -13.36 10.10
C ARG A 118 -8.03 -12.01 10.75
N LEU A 119 -8.90 -11.05 10.47
CA LEU A 119 -8.91 -9.73 11.07
C LEU A 119 -10.29 -9.50 11.66
N ASP A 120 -10.34 -9.37 12.98
CA ASP A 120 -11.56 -9.03 13.70
C ASP A 120 -11.66 -7.49 13.83
N PRO A 121 -12.80 -6.88 13.47
CA PRO A 121 -12.97 -5.44 13.55
C PRO A 121 -13.13 -4.97 15.02
N PRO A 122 -12.77 -3.72 15.35
CA PRO A 122 -12.11 -2.77 14.48
C PRO A 122 -10.60 -3.04 14.32
N TRP A 123 -10.05 -2.81 13.15
CA TRP A 123 -8.61 -2.94 12.91
C TRP A 123 -8.10 -1.78 12.04
N LEU A 124 -6.82 -1.45 12.18
CA LEU A 124 -6.13 -0.43 11.40
C LEU A 124 -5.21 -1.08 10.36
N SER A 125 -4.91 -0.38 9.30
CA SER A 125 -3.94 -0.78 8.30
C SER A 125 -2.83 0.25 8.21
N ALA A 126 -1.58 -0.15 8.43
CA ALA A 126 -0.44 0.75 8.26
C ALA A 126 -0.39 1.34 6.84
N MET A 127 -0.76 0.55 5.83
CA MET A 127 -0.85 1.01 4.44
C MET A 127 -1.87 2.14 4.29
N ALA A 128 -3.05 2.02 4.90
CA ALA A 128 -4.06 3.08 4.86
C ALA A 128 -3.59 4.35 5.58
N GLN A 129 -2.89 4.20 6.72
CA GLN A 129 -2.30 5.32 7.45
C GLN A 129 -1.25 6.05 6.60
N GLY A 130 -0.33 5.32 5.98
CA GLY A 130 0.72 5.90 5.15
C GLY A 130 0.18 6.59 3.90
N GLU A 131 -0.66 5.92 3.12
CA GLU A 131 -1.22 6.49 1.89
C GLU A 131 -2.18 7.66 2.17
N GLY A 132 -2.98 7.57 3.25
CA GLY A 132 -3.84 8.67 3.69
C GLY A 132 -3.01 9.90 4.09
N ALA A 133 -1.98 9.73 4.93
CA ALA A 133 -1.07 10.82 5.29
C ALA A 133 -0.41 11.43 4.06
N SER A 134 0.05 10.61 3.11
CA SER A 134 0.67 11.05 1.86
C SER A 134 -0.24 11.92 1.00
N LEU A 135 -1.52 11.55 0.87
CA LEU A 135 -2.51 12.38 0.17
C LEU A 135 -2.73 13.71 0.89
N LEU A 136 -2.95 13.68 2.20
CA LEU A 136 -3.24 14.86 2.99
C LEU A 136 -2.07 15.86 2.99
N VAL A 137 -0.82 15.39 3.06
CA VAL A 137 0.37 16.26 2.92
C VAL A 137 0.37 16.99 1.57
N ARG A 138 0.11 16.27 0.46
CA ARG A 138 0.07 16.87 -0.88
C ARG A 138 -1.03 17.91 -1.02
N LEU A 139 -2.21 17.67 -0.44
CA LEU A 139 -3.31 18.62 -0.44
C LEU A 139 -2.99 19.87 0.40
N HIS A 140 -2.31 19.70 1.55
CA HIS A 140 -1.80 20.84 2.33
C HIS A 140 -0.82 21.68 1.52
N LEU A 141 0.15 21.05 0.86
CA LEU A 141 1.15 21.74 0.05
C LEU A 141 0.54 22.47 -1.16
N ALA A 142 -0.50 21.92 -1.76
CA ALA A 142 -1.18 22.51 -2.91
C ALA A 142 -2.11 23.68 -2.53
N GLY A 143 -2.75 23.63 -1.35
CA GLY A 143 -3.80 24.60 -0.97
C GLY A 143 -3.55 25.35 0.33
N GLY A 144 -2.52 25.02 1.10
CA GLY A 144 -2.17 25.69 2.37
C GLY A 144 -3.11 25.42 3.55
N GLU A 145 -4.02 24.47 3.44
CA GLU A 145 -5.01 24.20 4.49
C GLU A 145 -4.42 23.36 5.62
N GLU A 146 -4.27 23.96 6.81
CA GLU A 146 -3.65 23.32 7.99
C GLU A 146 -4.39 22.06 8.47
N ARG A 147 -5.71 21.99 8.29
CA ARG A 147 -6.49 20.79 8.68
C ARG A 147 -6.02 19.50 8.01
N PHE A 148 -5.50 19.57 6.76
CA PHE A 148 -4.91 18.42 6.10
C PHE A 148 -3.56 18.03 6.74
N ALA A 149 -2.73 19.03 7.08
CA ALA A 149 -1.47 18.79 7.76
C ALA A 149 -1.68 18.19 9.15
N GLU A 150 -2.63 18.71 9.93
CA GLU A 150 -2.98 18.18 11.24
C GLU A 150 -3.46 16.73 11.17
N ALA A 151 -4.35 16.41 10.22
CA ALA A 151 -4.83 15.06 10.02
C ALA A 151 -3.72 14.10 9.56
N ALA A 152 -2.80 14.56 8.71
CA ALA A 152 -1.63 13.78 8.30
C ALA A 152 -0.73 13.45 9.50
N ARG A 153 -0.46 14.43 10.39
CA ARG A 153 0.31 14.21 11.64
C ARG A 153 -0.39 13.19 12.54
N ARG A 154 -1.71 13.33 12.74
CA ARG A 154 -2.49 12.40 13.54
C ARG A 154 -2.48 10.99 12.99
N ALA A 155 -2.46 10.81 11.67
CA ALA A 155 -2.39 9.51 11.03
C ALA A 155 -1.13 8.70 11.40
N LEU A 156 -0.06 9.36 11.84
CA LEU A 156 1.16 8.68 12.31
C LEU A 156 1.01 8.12 13.74
N GLY A 157 0.02 8.56 14.52
CA GLY A 157 -0.21 8.08 15.89
C GLY A 157 -0.31 6.55 15.98
N PRO A 158 -1.23 5.90 15.24
CA PRO A 158 -1.35 4.45 15.22
C PRO A 158 -0.10 3.68 14.78
N MET A 159 0.78 4.32 13.99
CA MET A 159 2.03 3.70 13.51
C MET A 159 3.09 3.58 14.61
N ARG A 160 2.89 4.25 15.75
CA ARG A 160 3.74 4.21 16.95
C ARG A 160 3.22 3.25 18.02
N VAL A 161 1.99 2.76 17.84
CA VAL A 161 1.30 1.90 18.78
C VAL A 161 1.49 0.44 18.38
N PRO A 162 1.92 -0.44 19.31
CA PRO A 162 2.06 -1.86 19.01
C PRO A 162 0.75 -2.52 18.57
N VAL A 163 0.85 -3.55 17.72
CA VAL A 163 -0.31 -4.38 17.29
C VAL A 163 -1.09 -4.90 18.49
N ALA A 164 -0.41 -5.32 19.57
CA ALA A 164 -1.06 -5.79 20.81
C ALA A 164 -1.90 -4.72 21.51
N ALA A 165 -1.68 -3.43 21.22
CA ALA A 165 -2.43 -2.29 21.75
C ALA A 165 -3.32 -1.63 20.68
N SER A 166 -3.75 -2.39 19.68
CA SER A 166 -4.63 -1.96 18.57
C SER A 166 -4.00 -0.99 17.57
N GLY A 167 -2.67 -0.81 17.61
CA GLY A 167 -1.92 -0.11 16.58
C GLY A 167 -1.46 -1.02 15.45
N VAL A 168 -0.45 -0.56 14.70
CA VAL A 168 0.10 -1.28 13.56
C VAL A 168 1.62 -1.51 13.63
N LEU A 169 2.26 -1.15 14.74
CA LEU A 169 3.69 -1.36 14.95
C LEU A 169 3.94 -2.79 15.41
N ALA A 170 4.77 -3.51 14.67
CA ALA A 170 5.29 -4.83 14.99
C ALA A 170 6.82 -4.80 15.05
N GLU A 171 7.42 -5.93 15.36
CA GLU A 171 8.87 -6.14 15.36
C GLU A 171 9.21 -7.31 14.43
N LEU A 172 10.20 -7.14 13.58
CA LEU A 172 10.75 -8.16 12.69
C LEU A 172 12.28 -8.20 12.85
N GLU A 173 12.80 -9.31 13.38
CA GLU A 173 14.24 -9.52 13.57
C GLU A 173 14.96 -8.40 14.35
N GLY A 174 14.30 -7.87 15.39
CA GLY A 174 14.88 -6.82 16.24
C GLY A 174 14.75 -5.41 15.68
N GLY A 175 14.05 -5.25 14.54
CA GLY A 175 13.73 -3.94 13.98
C GLY A 175 12.23 -3.67 13.87
N PRO A 176 11.79 -2.38 13.85
CA PRO A 176 10.39 -2.03 13.72
C PRO A 176 9.85 -2.39 12.33
N PHE A 177 8.59 -2.82 12.29
CA PHE A 177 7.85 -3.11 11.07
C PHE A 177 6.42 -2.57 11.16
N LEU A 178 5.86 -2.11 10.07
CA LEU A 178 4.49 -1.60 10.01
C LEU A 178 3.57 -2.59 9.30
N GLU A 179 2.56 -3.05 10.03
CA GLU A 179 1.65 -4.09 9.57
C GLU A 179 0.49 -3.54 8.72
N GLU A 180 0.40 -4.00 7.46
CA GLU A 180 -0.80 -3.78 6.64
C GLU A 180 -2.00 -4.50 7.25
N TYR A 181 -1.78 -5.74 7.72
CA TYR A 181 -2.77 -6.56 8.43
C TYR A 181 -2.22 -6.93 9.79
N PRO A 182 -2.64 -6.25 10.89
CA PRO A 182 -2.06 -6.42 12.22
C PRO A 182 -2.51 -7.73 12.87
N THR A 183 -1.95 -8.82 12.41
CA THR A 183 -2.22 -10.17 12.90
C THR A 183 -1.21 -10.62 13.96
N GLN A 184 -1.57 -11.65 14.74
CA GLN A 184 -0.67 -12.37 15.63
C GLN A 184 -0.78 -13.86 15.34
N PRO A 185 0.30 -14.51 14.84
CA PRO A 185 1.62 -13.95 14.51
C PRO A 185 1.56 -12.90 13.38
N GLY A 186 2.59 -12.05 13.28
CA GLY A 186 2.66 -10.95 12.33
C GLY A 186 2.54 -11.40 10.87
N SER A 187 1.89 -10.60 10.05
CA SER A 187 1.71 -10.86 8.62
C SER A 187 2.93 -10.44 7.79
N TYR A 188 3.53 -9.33 8.16
CA TYR A 188 4.72 -8.75 7.51
C TYR A 188 4.57 -8.65 5.98
N VAL A 189 3.50 -8.00 5.53
CA VAL A 189 3.23 -7.82 4.09
C VAL A 189 4.13 -6.73 3.52
N LEU A 190 4.95 -7.08 2.51
CA LEU A 190 6.00 -6.20 1.99
C LEU A 190 5.46 -4.91 1.37
N ASN A 191 4.50 -5.02 0.43
CA ASN A 191 3.97 -3.83 -0.24
C ASN A 191 3.28 -2.86 0.72
N GLY A 192 2.57 -3.38 1.71
CA GLY A 192 1.89 -2.55 2.70
C GLY A 192 2.86 -1.79 3.60
N ALA A 193 3.95 -2.43 4.03
CA ALA A 193 4.99 -1.77 4.81
C ALA A 193 5.68 -0.65 4.03
N LEU A 194 5.98 -0.86 2.74
CA LEU A 194 6.58 0.16 1.87
C LEU A 194 5.65 1.37 1.70
N PHE A 195 4.36 1.15 1.46
CA PHE A 195 3.39 2.24 1.40
C PHE A 195 3.24 2.98 2.74
N ALA A 196 3.31 2.25 3.85
CA ALA A 196 3.20 2.82 5.18
C ALA A 196 4.37 3.78 5.49
N ILE A 197 5.62 3.37 5.27
CA ILE A 197 6.78 4.19 5.61
C ILE A 197 6.87 5.46 4.76
N TRP A 198 6.30 5.48 3.55
CA TRP A 198 6.28 6.69 2.73
C TRP A 198 5.41 7.80 3.32
N GLY A 199 4.34 7.46 4.05
CA GLY A 199 3.56 8.45 4.78
C GLY A 199 4.38 9.20 5.84
N LEU A 200 5.28 8.49 6.54
CA LEU A 200 6.22 9.09 7.49
C LEU A 200 7.19 10.05 6.78
N ARG A 201 7.75 9.65 5.63
CA ARG A 201 8.61 10.54 4.84
C ARG A 201 7.85 11.78 4.36
N ASP A 202 6.63 11.61 3.87
CA ASP A 202 5.84 12.72 3.36
C ASP A 202 5.54 13.75 4.46
N VAL A 203 5.19 13.29 5.66
CA VAL A 203 5.01 14.16 6.84
C VAL A 203 6.34 14.81 7.24
N ALA A 204 7.44 14.04 7.25
CA ALA A 204 8.76 14.57 7.61
C ALA A 204 9.20 15.71 6.68
N VAL A 205 9.10 15.48 5.38
CA VAL A 205 9.58 16.42 4.36
C VAL A 205 8.56 17.55 4.12
N GLY A 206 7.31 17.20 3.89
CA GLY A 206 6.25 18.14 3.52
C GLY A 206 5.83 19.07 4.66
N LEU A 207 5.83 18.54 5.90
CA LEU A 207 5.44 19.30 7.10
C LEU A 207 6.63 19.66 8.00
N ARG A 208 7.86 19.33 7.58
CA ARG A 208 9.12 19.60 8.31
C ARG A 208 9.15 18.99 9.72
N GLU A 209 8.64 17.76 9.85
CA GLU A 209 8.56 17.02 11.11
C GLU A 209 9.78 16.10 11.28
N SER A 210 10.80 16.55 11.98
CA SER A 210 12.06 15.79 12.16
C SER A 210 11.86 14.44 12.84
N SER A 211 10.91 14.31 13.76
CA SER A 211 10.60 13.05 14.42
C SER A 211 10.08 11.99 13.46
N ALA A 212 9.20 12.36 12.51
CA ALA A 212 8.72 11.48 11.45
C ALA A 212 9.87 11.04 10.52
N GLY A 213 10.84 11.95 10.26
CA GLY A 213 12.04 11.64 9.50
C GLY A 213 12.91 10.59 10.17
N ALA A 214 13.16 10.72 11.46
CA ALA A 214 13.92 9.73 12.23
C ALA A 214 13.22 8.36 12.28
N GLU A 215 11.90 8.36 12.38
CA GLU A 215 11.10 7.11 12.32
C GLU A 215 11.15 6.47 10.94
N PHE A 216 11.04 7.27 9.87
CA PHE A 216 11.18 6.80 8.49
C PHE A 216 12.53 6.11 8.26
N GLU A 217 13.63 6.76 8.64
CA GLU A 217 14.98 6.20 8.46
C GLU A 217 15.14 4.88 9.21
N ARG A 218 14.69 4.81 10.47
CA ARG A 218 14.75 3.59 11.28
C ARG A 218 13.96 2.45 10.67
N LEU A 219 12.77 2.73 10.13
CA LEU A 219 11.93 1.73 9.46
C LEU A 219 12.52 1.31 8.11
N ALA A 220 13.11 2.26 7.35
CA ALA A 220 13.78 1.96 6.10
C ALA A 220 15.02 1.07 6.32
N ASP A 221 15.80 1.32 7.39
CA ASP A 221 16.95 0.48 7.76
C ASP A 221 16.52 -0.93 8.20
N SER A 222 15.47 -1.03 9.02
CA SER A 222 14.88 -2.31 9.42
C SER A 222 14.40 -3.12 8.22
N LEU A 223 13.68 -2.47 7.29
CA LEU A 223 13.17 -3.12 6.09
C LEU A 223 14.32 -3.54 5.16
N ALA A 224 15.36 -2.71 5.00
CA ALA A 224 16.55 -3.08 4.22
C ALA A 224 17.27 -4.28 4.82
N GLY A 225 17.40 -4.34 6.15
CA GLY A 225 17.99 -5.49 6.86
C GLY A 225 17.21 -6.80 6.65
N SER A 226 15.88 -6.72 6.59
CA SER A 226 14.99 -7.88 6.47
C SER A 226 14.56 -8.20 5.04
N ILE A 227 14.89 -7.39 4.02
CA ILE A 227 14.40 -7.55 2.64
C ILE A 227 14.76 -8.92 2.03
N HIS A 228 15.89 -9.50 2.41
CA HIS A 228 16.35 -10.82 1.96
C HIS A 228 15.34 -11.93 2.27
N ARG A 229 14.50 -11.80 3.30
CA ARG A 229 13.46 -12.76 3.65
C ARG A 229 12.32 -12.84 2.65
N TYR A 230 12.17 -11.79 1.83
CA TYR A 230 11.19 -11.75 0.77
C TYR A 230 11.70 -12.30 -0.57
N ASP A 231 12.95 -12.75 -0.62
CA ASP A 231 13.54 -13.40 -1.78
C ASP A 231 13.48 -14.93 -1.65
N LEU A 232 12.76 -15.59 -2.57
CA LEU A 232 12.67 -17.06 -2.64
C LEU A 232 13.74 -17.68 -3.57
N GLY A 233 14.70 -16.88 -4.06
CA GLY A 233 15.71 -17.30 -5.01
C GLY A 233 15.21 -17.48 -6.45
N PHE A 234 13.93 -17.23 -6.72
CA PHE A 234 13.31 -17.28 -8.03
C PHE A 234 12.12 -16.31 -8.19
N TRP A 235 11.61 -15.72 -7.10
CA TRP A 235 10.48 -14.80 -7.07
C TRP A 235 10.36 -14.08 -5.74
N SER A 236 9.63 -12.96 -5.65
CA SER A 236 9.36 -12.31 -4.38
C SER A 236 8.25 -13.01 -3.59
N ARG A 237 8.38 -12.98 -2.28
CA ARG A 237 7.38 -13.40 -1.31
C ARG A 237 6.40 -12.26 -1.03
N TYR A 238 5.11 -12.56 -0.84
CA TYR A 238 4.09 -11.55 -0.54
C TYR A 238 4.12 -11.11 0.92
N ASP A 239 4.18 -12.09 1.84
CA ASP A 239 4.17 -11.91 3.28
C ASP A 239 5.13 -12.89 3.97
N LEU A 240 5.41 -12.67 5.26
CA LEU A 240 6.22 -13.60 6.07
C LEU A 240 5.37 -14.35 7.10
N TYR A 241 4.03 -14.28 7.03
CA TYR A 241 3.17 -15.05 7.90
C TYR A 241 3.55 -16.54 7.85
N PRO A 242 3.54 -17.27 9.00
CA PRO A 242 4.00 -18.67 9.08
C PRO A 242 2.99 -19.65 8.45
N HIS A 243 2.69 -19.47 7.17
CA HIS A 243 1.91 -20.43 6.39
C HIS A 243 2.65 -21.75 6.22
N ARG A 244 1.91 -22.84 5.98
CA ARG A 244 2.49 -24.16 5.67
C ARG A 244 3.43 -24.15 4.46
N VAL A 245 3.19 -23.26 3.51
CA VAL A 245 4.01 -23.00 2.33
C VAL A 245 4.16 -21.49 2.14
N ALA A 246 5.30 -21.04 1.62
CA ALA A 246 5.52 -19.62 1.40
C ALA A 246 4.50 -19.01 0.44
N ASN A 247 3.94 -17.86 0.82
CA ASN A 247 3.01 -17.11 0.00
C ASN A 247 3.76 -16.31 -1.07
N VAL A 248 3.98 -16.92 -2.20
CA VAL A 248 4.61 -16.29 -3.37
C VAL A 248 3.76 -15.10 -3.84
N ALA A 249 4.38 -13.98 -4.17
CA ALA A 249 3.68 -12.85 -4.76
C ALA A 249 3.07 -13.22 -6.13
N SER A 250 1.90 -12.70 -6.48
CA SER A 250 1.41 -12.80 -7.86
C SER A 250 2.33 -11.98 -8.79
N GLY A 251 2.23 -12.20 -10.10
CA GLY A 251 3.02 -11.42 -11.07
C GLY A 251 2.86 -9.92 -10.90
N ALA A 252 1.63 -9.43 -10.66
CA ALA A 252 1.35 -8.03 -10.39
C ALA A 252 2.01 -7.53 -9.09
N TYR A 253 1.93 -8.31 -8.00
CA TYR A 253 2.60 -7.93 -6.75
C TYR A 253 4.13 -8.03 -6.82
N HIS A 254 4.68 -8.96 -7.59
CA HIS A 254 6.12 -9.03 -7.80
C HIS A 254 6.65 -7.78 -8.52
N LEU A 255 5.96 -7.34 -9.56
CA LEU A 255 6.28 -6.08 -10.25
C LEU A 255 6.05 -4.86 -9.34
N LEU A 256 4.99 -4.86 -8.53
CA LEU A 256 4.75 -3.79 -7.55
C LEU A 256 5.91 -3.71 -6.53
N HIS A 257 6.35 -4.83 -5.96
CA HIS A 257 7.52 -4.87 -5.06
C HIS A 257 8.77 -4.31 -5.74
N THR A 258 9.01 -4.69 -7.01
CA THR A 258 10.14 -4.18 -7.79
C THR A 258 10.06 -2.66 -7.94
N ASN A 259 8.90 -2.14 -8.35
CA ASN A 259 8.68 -0.70 -8.54
C ASN A 259 8.77 0.08 -7.22
N GLN A 260 8.23 -0.48 -6.14
CA GLN A 260 8.34 0.13 -4.81
C GLN A 260 9.80 0.20 -4.32
N LEU A 261 10.59 -0.86 -4.53
CA LEU A 261 12.01 -0.85 -4.18
C LEU A 261 12.82 0.09 -5.06
N LYS A 262 12.45 0.28 -6.35
CA LYS A 262 13.02 1.33 -7.20
C LYS A 262 12.72 2.72 -6.65
N ALA A 263 11.47 2.98 -6.22
CA ALA A 263 11.12 4.23 -5.57
C ALA A 263 11.93 4.45 -4.28
N MET A 264 12.13 3.39 -3.47
CA MET A 264 13.01 3.47 -2.29
C MET A 264 14.46 3.81 -2.66
N GLN A 265 14.99 3.32 -3.78
CA GLN A 265 16.34 3.69 -4.24
C GLN A 265 16.46 5.18 -4.61
N ILE A 266 15.35 5.83 -4.97
CA ILE A 266 15.31 7.28 -5.26
C ILE A 266 15.26 8.09 -3.97
N VAL A 267 14.43 7.70 -3.00
CA VAL A 267 14.11 8.53 -1.83
C VAL A 267 14.87 8.15 -0.55
N ALA A 268 15.37 6.94 -0.46
CA ALA A 268 16.12 6.40 0.67
C ALA A 268 17.05 5.25 0.21
N PRO A 269 18.09 5.55 -0.58
CA PRO A 269 18.93 4.50 -1.18
C PRO A 269 19.60 3.62 -0.12
N ARG A 270 19.47 2.30 -0.32
CA ARG A 270 20.14 1.25 0.47
C ARG A 270 20.65 0.17 -0.48
N PRO A 271 21.88 -0.34 -0.30
CA PRO A 271 22.42 -1.39 -1.17
C PRO A 271 21.52 -2.62 -1.27
N GLN A 272 20.86 -2.99 -0.15
CA GLN A 272 19.96 -4.14 -0.08
C GLN A 272 18.72 -3.98 -0.99
N PHE A 273 18.16 -2.79 -1.09
CA PHE A 273 17.04 -2.52 -2.01
C PHE A 273 17.49 -2.65 -3.47
N GLY A 274 18.66 -2.12 -3.82
CA GLY A 274 19.22 -2.25 -5.17
C GLY A 274 19.49 -3.72 -5.55
N ALA A 275 20.03 -4.50 -4.64
CA ALA A 275 20.26 -5.94 -4.85
C ALA A 275 18.94 -6.70 -5.05
N ALA A 276 17.89 -6.38 -4.26
CA ALA A 276 16.58 -6.98 -4.41
C ALA A 276 15.92 -6.60 -5.74
N VAL A 277 16.00 -5.33 -6.17
CA VAL A 277 15.51 -4.89 -7.49
C VAL A 277 16.16 -5.72 -8.60
N ALA A 278 17.50 -5.81 -8.61
CA ALA A 278 18.23 -6.55 -9.63
C ALA A 278 17.87 -8.05 -9.65
N ALA A 279 17.62 -8.65 -8.48
CA ALA A 279 17.17 -10.04 -8.38
C ALA A 279 15.75 -10.20 -8.94
N TYR A 280 14.81 -9.35 -8.53
CA TYR A 280 13.40 -9.44 -8.93
C TYR A 280 13.20 -9.20 -10.44
N GLU A 281 13.95 -8.27 -11.03
CA GLU A 281 13.93 -8.07 -12.48
C GLU A 281 14.40 -9.32 -13.23
N ARG A 282 15.53 -9.92 -12.83
CA ARG A 282 16.00 -11.19 -13.42
C ARG A 282 14.96 -12.30 -13.32
N TYR A 283 14.24 -12.39 -12.20
CA TYR A 283 13.18 -13.39 -12.02
C TYR A 283 12.00 -13.13 -12.97
N ALA A 284 11.57 -11.87 -13.10
CA ALA A 284 10.48 -11.48 -14.00
C ALA A 284 10.78 -11.78 -15.47
N ASP A 285 12.04 -11.68 -15.89
CA ASP A 285 12.50 -11.98 -17.26
C ASP A 285 12.69 -13.50 -17.49
N SER A 286 12.69 -14.30 -16.45
CA SER A 286 12.91 -15.76 -16.51
C SER A 286 11.58 -16.52 -16.65
N ARG A 287 11.33 -17.12 -17.84
CA ARG A 287 10.17 -17.99 -18.05
C ARG A 287 10.08 -19.17 -17.06
N PRO A 288 11.17 -19.89 -16.73
CA PRO A 288 11.13 -20.94 -15.70
C PRO A 288 10.76 -20.40 -14.31
N ALA A 289 11.31 -19.25 -13.92
CA ALA A 289 10.97 -18.63 -12.63
C ALA A 289 9.49 -18.23 -12.56
N THR A 290 8.95 -17.61 -13.61
CA THR A 290 7.53 -17.26 -13.74
C THR A 290 6.62 -18.50 -13.65
N ALA A 291 6.96 -19.58 -14.37
CA ALA A 291 6.19 -20.83 -14.33
C ALA A 291 6.21 -21.46 -12.93
N ARG A 292 7.38 -21.48 -12.26
CA ARG A 292 7.51 -21.95 -10.87
C ARG A 292 6.69 -21.12 -9.91
N ALA A 293 6.74 -19.78 -10.02
CA ALA A 293 5.97 -18.86 -9.19
C ALA A 293 4.46 -19.09 -9.34
N LEU A 294 3.98 -19.29 -10.57
CA LEU A 294 2.58 -19.60 -10.84
C LEU A 294 2.16 -20.93 -10.20
N ALA A 295 2.95 -21.99 -10.40
CA ALA A 295 2.68 -23.30 -9.82
C ALA A 295 2.63 -23.23 -8.27
N GLN A 296 3.60 -22.58 -7.66
CA GLN A 296 3.63 -22.39 -6.20
C GLN A 296 2.46 -21.52 -5.70
N LYS A 297 2.03 -20.50 -6.46
CA LYS A 297 0.87 -19.69 -6.11
C LYS A 297 -0.43 -20.51 -6.15
N VAL A 298 -0.57 -21.38 -7.14
CA VAL A 298 -1.72 -22.31 -7.21
C VAL A 298 -1.70 -23.26 -6.03
N LEU A 299 -0.56 -23.91 -5.74
CA LEU A 299 -0.40 -24.79 -4.58
C LEU A 299 -0.74 -24.06 -3.27
N PHE A 300 -0.21 -22.85 -3.08
CA PHE A 300 -0.53 -22.03 -1.91
C PHE A 300 -2.05 -21.83 -1.77
N ARG A 301 -2.76 -21.50 -2.84
CA ARG A 301 -4.22 -21.26 -2.80
C ARG A 301 -5.04 -22.51 -2.56
N LEU A 302 -4.54 -23.67 -2.94
CA LEU A 302 -5.17 -24.97 -2.62
C LEU A 302 -5.00 -25.29 -1.12
N LEU A 303 -3.83 -25.03 -0.55
CA LEU A 303 -3.52 -25.35 0.85
C LEU A 303 -3.99 -24.25 1.84
N VAL A 304 -4.05 -23.00 1.38
CA VAL A 304 -4.39 -21.82 2.19
C VAL A 304 -5.48 -21.02 1.47
N PRO A 305 -6.75 -21.47 1.55
CA PRO A 305 -7.86 -20.76 0.93
C PRO A 305 -8.09 -19.40 1.63
N ARG A 306 -8.67 -18.45 0.89
CA ARG A 306 -9.14 -17.19 1.51
C ARG A 306 -10.28 -17.48 2.48
N ASN A 307 -10.29 -16.80 3.62
CA ASN A 307 -11.38 -16.89 4.58
C ASN A 307 -12.70 -16.43 3.94
N ARG A 308 -13.69 -17.31 3.88
CA ARG A 308 -15.03 -17.05 3.28
C ARG A 308 -16.05 -16.56 4.31
N LEU A 309 -15.74 -16.62 5.60
CA LEU A 309 -16.69 -16.28 6.68
C LEU A 309 -17.11 -14.79 6.66
N ALA A 310 -16.33 -13.91 6.05
CA ALA A 310 -16.69 -12.51 5.88
C ALA A 310 -17.84 -12.26 4.87
N LYS A 311 -18.20 -13.22 4.03
CA LYS A 311 -19.31 -13.07 3.07
C LYS A 311 -20.69 -13.36 3.66
N GLY A 312 -20.76 -14.05 4.79
CA GLY A 312 -22.02 -14.44 5.41
C GLY A 312 -22.57 -13.44 6.44
N ALA A 313 -21.77 -12.54 6.96
CA ALA A 313 -22.20 -11.56 7.96
C ALA A 313 -22.88 -10.32 7.37
N ALA A 314 -22.71 -10.07 6.07
CA ALA A 314 -23.30 -8.90 5.37
C ALA A 314 -24.72 -9.15 4.83
N SER A 315 -25.31 -10.34 5.04
CA SER A 315 -26.65 -10.71 4.56
C SER A 315 -27.68 -11.00 5.65
N ARG A 316 -27.44 -10.51 6.88
CA ARG A 316 -28.46 -10.55 7.95
C ARG A 316 -28.72 -9.15 8.50
#